data_2b81df140a9fe878442ed1cc19dd0d1c
#
_entry.id   2b81df140a9fe878442ed1cc19dd0d1c
#
_cell.length_a   1.000
_cell.length_b   1.000
_cell.length_c   1.000
_cell.angle_alpha   90.00
_cell.angle_beta   90.00
_cell.angle_gamma   90.00
#
_symmetry.space_group_name_H-M   'P 1'
#
loop_
_entity.id
_entity.type
_entity.pdbx_description
1 polymer ?
#
loop_
_entity_poly.entity_id
_entity_poly.type
_entity_poly.pdbx_seq_one_letter_code
_entity_poly.pdbx_strand_id
1 'polypeptide(L)'
;MARVPFIAGNWKMNPPKADEAEVLVKELMPRVQGIQKVEVAVCPPATALTAVGRLLDGSSITLGAQDMFWADSGAFTGMISPLMLADVGCKYVILGHSERRGRFGRPDESLGPDATRVFGDTDASVNLKLRAALRHKLTPIVCVGETLPEREAGRTDDVVGGQIRAGLEGVTPEQVAGMVLAYEPVWAIGTGRACEAPEADRVCGLIRRTIQKQFGEAAAAAVRIQYGGSVTDSNAHELLSQPEIDGALVGGASLDAARFSHIIHAASVIARELRKG
;
A
#
# COMPACT_ATOMS: atom_id res chain seq x y z
N MET A 1 -17.61 -14.06 -3.19
CA MET A 1 -17.61 -13.60 -1.77
C MET A 1 -17.16 -12.16 -1.75
N ALA A 2 -17.74 -11.32 -0.88
CA ALA A 2 -17.26 -9.93 -0.73
C ALA A 2 -15.81 -9.92 -0.24
N ARG A 3 -14.95 -9.08 -0.83
CA ARG A 3 -13.57 -8.88 -0.41
C ARG A 3 -13.52 -8.26 0.98
N VAL A 4 -12.58 -8.69 1.81
CA VAL A 4 -12.38 -8.11 3.14
C VAL A 4 -11.59 -6.81 2.97
N PRO A 5 -12.11 -5.66 3.43
CA PRO A 5 -11.38 -4.41 3.37
C PRO A 5 -10.03 -4.50 4.08
N PHE A 6 -9.02 -3.87 3.50
CA PHE A 6 -7.68 -3.85 4.05
C PHE A 6 -7.17 -2.42 4.22
N ILE A 7 -6.87 -2.03 5.46
CA ILE A 7 -6.35 -0.71 5.81
C ILE A 7 -4.89 -0.86 6.25
N ALA A 8 -3.98 -0.30 5.46
CA ALA A 8 -2.55 -0.32 5.75
C ALA A 8 -2.02 1.09 6.04
N GLY A 9 -1.33 1.27 7.17
CA GLY A 9 -0.68 2.50 7.54
C GLY A 9 0.76 2.53 7.02
N ASN A 10 1.03 3.32 5.98
CA ASN A 10 2.38 3.61 5.52
C ASN A 10 2.95 4.80 6.31
N TRP A 11 3.78 4.53 7.29
CA TRP A 11 4.35 5.58 8.15
C TRP A 11 5.44 6.41 7.47
N LYS A 12 5.89 5.95 6.29
CA LYS A 12 6.99 6.58 5.54
C LYS A 12 8.23 6.71 6.42
N MET A 13 8.96 7.81 6.36
CA MET A 13 10.15 8.06 7.18
C MET A 13 9.78 8.68 8.54
N ASN A 14 8.80 8.07 9.26
CA ASN A 14 8.30 8.50 10.58
C ASN A 14 7.92 7.29 11.46
N PRO A 15 7.94 7.44 12.79
CA PRO A 15 8.61 8.50 13.54
C PRO A 15 10.15 8.30 13.50
N PRO A 16 10.95 9.30 13.91
CA PRO A 16 12.42 9.19 13.86
C PRO A 16 13.01 8.21 14.87
N LYS A 17 12.27 7.85 15.91
CA LYS A 17 12.74 6.95 16.98
C LYS A 17 11.82 5.73 17.13
N ALA A 18 12.43 4.61 17.49
CA ALA A 18 11.71 3.36 17.68
C ALA A 18 10.74 3.42 18.89
N ASP A 19 11.10 4.11 19.97
CA ASP A 19 10.21 4.30 21.14
C ASP A 19 8.95 5.11 20.80
N GLU A 20 9.06 6.12 19.94
CA GLU A 20 7.90 6.85 19.42
C GLU A 20 6.99 5.95 18.57
N ALA A 21 7.58 5.05 17.77
CA ALA A 21 6.84 4.04 17.01
C ALA A 21 6.09 3.07 17.94
N GLU A 22 6.72 2.65 19.04
CA GLU A 22 6.08 1.83 20.07
C GLU A 22 4.90 2.53 20.75
N VAL A 23 5.04 3.82 21.06
CA VAL A 23 3.96 4.63 21.66
C VAL A 23 2.76 4.66 20.73
N LEU A 24 2.98 4.95 19.43
CA LEU A 24 1.91 4.98 18.44
C LEU A 24 1.15 3.64 18.34
N VAL A 25 1.86 2.51 18.36
CA VAL A 25 1.23 1.19 18.36
C VAL A 25 0.43 0.95 19.65
N LYS A 26 1.01 1.25 20.81
CA LYS A 26 0.34 1.10 22.11
C LYS A 26 -0.96 1.93 22.22
N GLU A 27 -1.00 3.10 21.59
CA GLU A 27 -2.19 3.94 21.49
C GLU A 27 -3.22 3.40 20.49
N LEU A 28 -2.76 2.80 19.38
CA LEU A 28 -3.64 2.27 18.34
C LEU A 28 -4.33 0.97 18.74
N MET A 29 -3.60 0.03 19.35
CA MET A 29 -4.09 -1.32 19.67
C MET A 29 -5.43 -1.32 20.41
N PRO A 30 -5.63 -0.59 21.52
CA PRO A 30 -6.91 -0.59 22.24
C PRO A 30 -8.05 0.04 21.44
N ARG A 31 -7.74 0.97 20.51
CA ARG A 31 -8.73 1.65 19.68
C ARG A 31 -9.31 0.75 18.59
N VAL A 32 -8.57 -0.27 18.17
CA VAL A 32 -9.01 -1.21 17.12
C VAL A 32 -9.32 -2.60 17.67
N GLN A 33 -9.19 -2.79 18.97
CA GLN A 33 -9.53 -4.05 19.62
C GLN A 33 -11.00 -4.41 19.38
N GLY A 34 -11.24 -5.67 18.93
CA GLY A 34 -12.60 -6.16 18.67
C GLY A 34 -13.22 -5.68 17.34
N ILE A 35 -12.51 -4.88 16.54
CA ILE A 35 -12.96 -4.58 15.17
C ILE A 35 -12.89 -5.86 14.35
N GLN A 36 -13.98 -6.17 13.64
CA GLN A 36 -14.11 -7.35 12.80
C GLN A 36 -14.37 -6.95 11.35
N LYS A 37 -14.10 -7.89 10.44
CA LYS A 37 -14.34 -7.77 9.00
C LYS A 37 -13.49 -6.71 8.29
N VAL A 38 -12.39 -6.30 8.91
CA VAL A 38 -11.35 -5.44 8.32
C VAL A 38 -10.00 -6.03 8.68
N GLU A 39 -9.11 -6.13 7.73
CA GLU A 39 -7.70 -6.43 7.97
C GLU A 39 -6.94 -5.13 8.14
N VAL A 40 -6.00 -5.09 9.10
CA VAL A 40 -5.22 -3.90 9.43
C VAL A 40 -3.73 -4.23 9.44
N ALA A 41 -2.93 -3.37 8.83
CA ALA A 41 -1.47 -3.43 8.93
C ALA A 41 -0.88 -2.07 9.24
N VAL A 42 0.30 -2.07 9.88
CA VAL A 42 1.17 -0.90 9.99
C VAL A 42 2.51 -1.20 9.35
N CYS A 43 3.03 -0.26 8.58
CA CYS A 43 4.30 -0.36 7.87
C CYS A 43 5.25 0.73 8.40
N PRO A 44 5.95 0.48 9.53
CA PRO A 44 6.91 1.42 10.11
C PRO A 44 8.21 1.48 9.31
N PRO A 45 9.10 2.46 9.58
CA PRO A 45 10.47 2.46 9.07
C PRO A 45 11.21 1.17 9.45
N ALA A 46 12.16 0.75 8.63
CA ALA A 46 12.93 -0.47 8.85
C ALA A 46 13.58 -0.54 10.24
N THR A 47 14.03 0.59 10.78
CA THR A 47 14.64 0.71 12.11
C THR A 47 13.68 0.42 13.27
N ALA A 48 12.37 0.48 13.05
CA ALA A 48 11.35 0.23 14.06
C ALA A 48 10.66 -1.14 13.91
N LEU A 49 10.92 -1.89 12.83
CA LEU A 49 10.21 -3.14 12.53
C LEU A 49 10.27 -4.15 13.68
N THR A 50 11.45 -4.40 14.24
CA THR A 50 11.61 -5.38 15.33
C THR A 50 10.87 -4.95 16.61
N ALA A 51 10.92 -3.66 16.96
CA ALA A 51 10.26 -3.15 18.16
C ALA A 51 8.73 -3.21 18.01
N VAL A 52 8.22 -2.72 16.88
CA VAL A 52 6.78 -2.76 16.56
C VAL A 52 6.28 -4.19 16.43
N GLY A 53 7.02 -5.07 15.73
CA GLY A 53 6.63 -6.47 15.54
C GLY A 53 6.42 -7.22 16.86
N ARG A 54 7.30 -7.01 17.84
CA ARG A 54 7.16 -7.61 19.20
C ARG A 54 5.89 -7.15 19.91
N LEU A 55 5.50 -5.89 19.75
CA LEU A 55 4.27 -5.36 20.37
C LEU A 55 3.00 -5.87 19.68
N LEU A 56 3.07 -6.17 18.39
CA LEU A 56 1.94 -6.66 17.62
C LEU A 56 1.70 -8.15 17.78
N ASP A 57 2.59 -8.88 18.42
CA ASP A 57 2.42 -10.33 18.66
C ASP A 57 1.11 -10.62 19.40
N GLY A 58 0.30 -11.52 18.83
CA GLY A 58 -1.04 -11.84 19.33
C GLY A 58 -2.11 -10.76 19.10
N SER A 59 -1.80 -9.63 18.44
CA SER A 59 -2.77 -8.60 18.11
C SER A 59 -3.50 -8.86 16.78
N SER A 60 -4.56 -8.09 16.51
CA SER A 60 -5.27 -8.08 15.23
C SER A 60 -4.60 -7.21 14.16
N ILE A 61 -3.53 -6.49 14.51
CA ILE A 61 -2.79 -5.63 13.59
C ILE A 61 -1.58 -6.41 13.07
N THR A 62 -1.39 -6.43 11.77
CA THR A 62 -0.25 -7.09 11.12
C THR A 62 0.91 -6.13 10.88
N LEU A 63 2.14 -6.67 10.92
CA LEU A 63 3.33 -5.92 10.55
C LEU A 63 3.54 -5.97 9.03
N GLY A 64 3.86 -4.81 8.43
CA GLY A 64 4.30 -4.67 7.05
C GLY A 64 5.61 -3.89 6.95
N ALA A 65 6.31 -4.04 5.83
CA ALA A 65 7.50 -3.28 5.50
C ALA A 65 7.22 -2.28 4.38
N GLN A 66 8.05 -1.23 4.28
CA GLN A 66 7.88 -0.15 3.30
C GLN A 66 8.57 -0.41 1.96
N ASP A 67 9.54 -1.31 1.93
CA ASP A 67 10.28 -1.77 0.74
C ASP A 67 11.13 -2.99 1.10
N MET A 68 11.68 -3.65 0.07
CA MET A 68 12.71 -4.68 0.22
C MET A 68 13.54 -4.80 -1.04
N PHE A 69 14.68 -5.49 -0.95
CA PHE A 69 15.46 -5.93 -2.09
C PHE A 69 15.01 -7.33 -2.57
N TRP A 70 15.38 -7.75 -3.77
CA TRP A 70 14.93 -9.01 -4.37
C TRP A 70 15.84 -10.20 -4.11
N ALA A 71 17.08 -9.98 -3.63
CA ALA A 71 18.02 -11.04 -3.27
C ALA A 71 17.88 -11.42 -1.81
N ASP A 72 18.11 -12.70 -1.51
CA ASP A 72 18.03 -13.26 -0.17
C ASP A 72 19.22 -12.83 0.70
N SER A 73 20.40 -12.69 0.09
CA SER A 73 21.64 -12.22 0.73
C SER A 73 22.62 -11.76 -0.33
N GLY A 74 23.76 -11.21 0.07
CA GLY A 74 24.84 -10.86 -0.86
C GLY A 74 25.49 -9.51 -0.58
N ALA A 75 26.30 -9.03 -1.53
CA ALA A 75 27.03 -7.77 -1.46
C ALA A 75 26.12 -6.58 -1.86
N PHE A 76 25.09 -6.34 -1.07
CA PHE A 76 24.08 -5.30 -1.28
C PHE A 76 23.98 -4.40 -0.04
N THR A 77 25.04 -3.69 0.25
CA THR A 77 25.15 -2.84 1.45
C THR A 77 23.95 -1.89 1.60
N GLY A 78 23.28 -1.96 2.77
CA GLY A 78 22.14 -1.11 3.10
C GLY A 78 20.77 -1.65 2.63
N MET A 79 20.75 -2.72 1.83
CA MET A 79 19.49 -3.35 1.41
C MET A 79 18.94 -4.32 2.45
N ILE A 80 17.63 -4.49 2.46
CA ILE A 80 16.90 -5.39 3.35
C ILE A 80 16.33 -6.52 2.51
N SER A 81 16.68 -7.77 2.85
CA SER A 81 16.19 -8.94 2.12
C SER A 81 14.78 -9.36 2.55
N PRO A 82 14.05 -10.13 1.72
CA PRO A 82 12.76 -10.70 2.11
C PRO A 82 12.89 -11.63 3.33
N LEU A 83 14.01 -12.34 3.49
CA LEU A 83 14.26 -13.19 4.65
C LEU A 83 14.37 -12.38 5.95
N MET A 84 15.04 -11.21 5.93
CA MET A 84 15.12 -10.29 7.07
C MET A 84 13.72 -9.78 7.47
N LEU A 85 12.85 -9.50 6.50
CA LEU A 85 11.48 -9.07 6.77
C LEU A 85 10.62 -10.21 7.35
N ALA A 86 10.76 -11.42 6.83
CA ALA A 86 10.06 -12.58 7.35
C ALA A 86 10.49 -12.91 8.79
N ASP A 87 11.80 -12.80 9.10
CA ASP A 87 12.37 -13.05 10.43
C ASP A 87 11.80 -12.10 11.49
N VAL A 88 11.59 -10.82 11.16
CA VAL A 88 10.98 -9.85 12.09
C VAL A 88 9.45 -9.91 12.13
N GLY A 89 8.82 -10.86 11.44
CA GLY A 89 7.38 -11.10 11.47
C GLY A 89 6.56 -10.26 10.49
N CYS A 90 7.17 -9.65 9.48
CA CYS A 90 6.41 -8.96 8.44
C CYS A 90 5.53 -9.95 7.66
N LYS A 91 4.27 -9.59 7.47
CA LYS A 91 3.33 -10.29 6.58
C LYS A 91 3.16 -9.56 5.24
N TYR A 92 3.24 -8.24 5.26
CA TYR A 92 3.06 -7.39 4.10
C TYR A 92 4.36 -6.67 3.73
N VAL A 93 4.47 -6.28 2.45
CA VAL A 93 5.53 -5.37 1.99
C VAL A 93 5.00 -4.46 0.88
N ILE A 94 5.21 -3.15 1.04
CA ILE A 94 4.90 -2.15 0.03
C ILE A 94 6.00 -2.20 -1.05
N LEU A 95 5.62 -2.27 -2.33
CA LEU A 95 6.55 -2.34 -3.45
C LEU A 95 6.20 -1.30 -4.50
N GLY A 96 7.19 -0.59 -5.00
CA GLY A 96 7.04 0.39 -6.06
C GLY A 96 6.22 1.62 -5.66
N HIS A 97 6.20 1.99 -4.37
CA HIS A 97 5.61 3.24 -3.92
C HIS A 97 6.17 4.41 -4.74
N SER A 98 5.35 5.41 -5.02
CA SER A 98 5.74 6.55 -5.86
C SER A 98 7.04 7.21 -5.39
N GLU A 99 7.25 7.36 -4.09
CA GLU A 99 8.50 7.89 -3.52
C GLU A 99 9.71 7.00 -3.84
N ARG A 100 9.57 5.67 -3.89
CA ARG A 100 10.64 4.74 -4.28
C ARG A 100 10.94 4.77 -5.78
N ARG A 101 9.95 5.20 -6.59
CA ARG A 101 10.10 5.41 -8.04
C ARG A 101 10.68 6.79 -8.38
N GLY A 102 10.96 7.65 -7.39
CA GLY A 102 11.36 9.04 -7.61
C GLY A 102 10.25 9.91 -8.21
N ARG A 103 8.98 9.54 -7.96
CA ARG A 103 7.79 10.22 -8.47
C ARG A 103 7.09 10.88 -7.30
N PHE A 104 7.24 12.18 -7.18
CA PHE A 104 6.72 12.96 -6.06
C PHE A 104 5.57 13.87 -6.53
N GLY A 105 4.56 14.06 -5.68
CA GLY A 105 3.46 14.99 -5.95
C GLY A 105 3.94 16.45 -5.93
N ARG A 106 4.91 16.74 -5.05
CA ARG A 106 5.65 18.01 -5.06
C ARG A 106 7.12 17.71 -5.35
N PRO A 107 7.71 18.32 -6.38
CA PRO A 107 9.15 18.24 -6.58
C PRO A 107 9.88 18.78 -5.35
N ASP A 108 10.92 18.10 -4.93
CA ASP A 108 11.86 18.60 -3.94
C ASP A 108 13.02 19.28 -4.69
N GLU A 109 13.07 20.59 -4.60
CA GLU A 109 14.08 21.39 -5.32
C GLU A 109 15.52 21.10 -4.84
N SER A 110 15.70 20.52 -3.65
CA SER A 110 16.98 20.06 -3.16
C SER A 110 17.50 18.81 -3.87
N LEU A 111 16.61 18.07 -4.55
CA LEU A 111 16.94 16.86 -5.27
C LEU A 111 17.30 17.18 -6.73
N GLY A 112 18.60 17.46 -6.95
CA GLY A 112 19.12 17.52 -8.32
C GLY A 112 19.05 16.15 -9.03
N PRO A 113 19.30 16.11 -10.37
CA PRO A 113 19.19 14.89 -11.17
C PRO A 113 19.99 13.69 -10.64
N ASP A 114 21.14 13.95 -10.03
CA ASP A 114 21.99 12.88 -9.48
C ASP A 114 21.46 12.34 -8.14
N ALA A 115 20.88 13.21 -7.29
CA ALA A 115 20.29 12.78 -6.02
C ALA A 115 19.02 11.93 -6.25
N THR A 116 18.25 12.19 -7.32
CA THR A 116 17.05 11.41 -7.64
C THR A 116 17.35 9.95 -8.04
N ARG A 117 18.60 9.64 -8.42
CA ARG A 117 19.02 8.27 -8.74
C ARG A 117 18.95 7.30 -7.56
N VAL A 118 18.92 7.80 -6.32
CA VAL A 118 18.72 6.96 -5.13
C VAL A 118 17.29 6.35 -5.10
N PHE A 119 16.33 6.99 -5.77
CA PHE A 119 14.94 6.53 -5.89
C PHE A 119 14.77 5.79 -7.23
N GLY A 120 15.30 4.59 -7.32
CA GLY A 120 15.50 3.93 -8.62
C GLY A 120 14.49 2.85 -8.98
N ASP A 121 13.36 2.71 -8.30
CA ASP A 121 12.40 1.65 -8.62
C ASP A 121 11.76 1.87 -10.00
N THR A 122 11.95 0.86 -10.85
CA THR A 122 11.30 0.70 -12.15
C THR A 122 10.27 -0.43 -12.08
N ASP A 123 9.43 -0.59 -13.10
CA ASP A 123 8.50 -1.73 -13.15
C ASP A 123 9.25 -3.07 -13.14
N ALA A 124 10.43 -3.13 -13.76
CA ALA A 124 11.29 -4.33 -13.73
C ALA A 124 11.82 -4.63 -12.32
N SER A 125 12.30 -3.63 -11.57
CA SER A 125 12.75 -3.84 -10.18
C SER A 125 11.58 -4.21 -9.27
N VAL A 126 10.41 -3.61 -9.47
CA VAL A 126 9.18 -3.96 -8.75
C VAL A 126 8.78 -5.41 -9.02
N ASN A 127 8.86 -5.88 -10.26
CA ASN A 127 8.62 -7.28 -10.61
C ASN A 127 9.58 -8.23 -9.91
N LEU A 128 10.89 -7.93 -9.88
CA LEU A 128 11.88 -8.74 -9.15
C LEU A 128 11.56 -8.81 -7.66
N LYS A 129 11.25 -7.67 -7.04
CA LYS A 129 10.86 -7.59 -5.62
C LYS A 129 9.56 -8.36 -5.35
N LEU A 130 8.55 -8.20 -6.20
CA LEU A 130 7.28 -8.91 -6.11
C LEU A 130 7.47 -10.43 -6.10
N ARG A 131 8.22 -10.95 -7.07
CA ARG A 131 8.50 -12.39 -7.16
C ARG A 131 9.29 -12.90 -5.96
N ALA A 132 10.21 -12.08 -5.41
CA ALA A 132 10.92 -12.40 -4.19
C ALA A 132 9.99 -12.42 -2.97
N ALA A 133 9.09 -11.44 -2.82
CA ALA A 133 8.09 -11.42 -1.76
C ALA A 133 7.23 -12.69 -1.76
N LEU A 134 6.73 -13.07 -2.93
CA LEU A 134 5.90 -14.28 -3.11
C LEU A 134 6.65 -15.56 -2.74
N ARG A 135 7.95 -15.69 -3.12
CA ARG A 135 8.78 -16.86 -2.73
C ARG A 135 8.90 -17.01 -1.22
N HIS A 136 8.95 -15.89 -0.50
CA HIS A 136 9.11 -15.87 0.97
C HIS A 136 7.77 -15.67 1.72
N LYS A 137 6.63 -15.86 1.04
CA LYS A 137 5.29 -15.80 1.63
C LYS A 137 4.94 -14.42 2.23
N LEU A 138 5.61 -13.37 1.79
CA LEU A 138 5.20 -12.00 2.06
C LEU A 138 4.09 -11.61 1.09
N THR A 139 3.06 -10.97 1.58
CA THR A 139 1.98 -10.44 0.74
C THR A 139 2.38 -9.06 0.22
N PRO A 140 2.59 -8.90 -1.10
CA PRO A 140 2.96 -7.61 -1.66
C PRO A 140 1.77 -6.66 -1.73
N ILE A 141 2.03 -5.37 -1.43
CA ILE A 141 1.17 -4.22 -1.74
C ILE A 141 1.87 -3.48 -2.88
N VAL A 142 1.43 -3.72 -4.11
CA VAL A 142 2.09 -3.14 -5.30
C VAL A 142 1.45 -1.80 -5.64
N CYS A 143 2.25 -0.73 -5.60
CA CYS A 143 1.80 0.62 -5.88
C CYS A 143 1.93 0.95 -7.37
N VAL A 144 0.87 1.55 -7.90
CA VAL A 144 0.77 2.05 -9.28
C VAL A 144 0.08 3.42 -9.29
N GLY A 145 0.46 4.29 -10.21
CA GLY A 145 -0.18 5.59 -10.31
C GLY A 145 0.56 6.56 -11.23
N GLU A 146 -0.16 7.57 -11.67
CA GLU A 146 0.31 8.59 -12.59
C GLU A 146 0.69 9.90 -11.90
N THR A 147 1.62 10.62 -12.51
CA THR A 147 2.01 11.98 -12.14
C THR A 147 1.05 13.01 -12.72
N LEU A 148 1.14 14.29 -12.27
CA LEU A 148 0.31 15.37 -12.79
C LEU A 148 0.48 15.58 -14.30
N PRO A 149 1.70 15.65 -14.87
CA PRO A 149 1.87 15.78 -16.32
C PRO A 149 1.27 14.62 -17.12
N GLU A 150 1.34 13.40 -16.60
CA GLU A 150 0.74 12.23 -17.25
C GLU A 150 -0.78 12.30 -17.23
N ARG A 151 -1.37 12.74 -16.11
CA ARG A 151 -2.81 12.97 -15.98
C ARG A 151 -3.31 14.07 -16.91
N GLU A 152 -2.66 15.23 -16.92
CA GLU A 152 -3.02 16.36 -17.77
C GLU A 152 -2.90 16.02 -19.26
N ALA A 153 -2.00 15.11 -19.63
CA ALA A 153 -1.87 14.56 -20.97
C ALA A 153 -2.88 13.43 -21.28
N GLY A 154 -3.84 13.14 -20.38
CA GLY A 154 -4.85 12.09 -20.56
C GLY A 154 -4.28 10.65 -20.54
N ARG A 155 -3.09 10.44 -19.99
CA ARG A 155 -2.37 9.14 -20.03
C ARG A 155 -2.51 8.28 -18.78
N THR A 156 -3.44 8.61 -17.87
CA THR A 156 -3.65 7.83 -16.62
C THR A 156 -3.82 6.34 -16.92
N ASP A 157 -4.69 5.99 -17.86
CA ASP A 157 -5.03 4.61 -18.16
C ASP A 157 -3.84 3.84 -18.76
N ASP A 158 -3.07 4.48 -19.63
CA ASP A 158 -1.87 3.88 -20.23
C ASP A 158 -0.76 3.66 -19.19
N VAL A 159 -0.52 4.65 -18.32
CA VAL A 159 0.51 4.59 -17.28
C VAL A 159 0.16 3.51 -16.25
N VAL A 160 -1.03 3.57 -15.67
CA VAL A 160 -1.46 2.61 -14.65
C VAL A 160 -1.52 1.19 -15.22
N GLY A 161 -2.14 1.03 -16.40
CA GLY A 161 -2.20 -0.26 -17.07
C GLY A 161 -0.82 -0.80 -17.49
N GLY A 162 0.10 0.09 -17.91
CA GLY A 162 1.49 -0.26 -18.22
C GLY A 162 2.25 -0.78 -17.00
N GLN A 163 2.17 -0.07 -15.88
CA GLN A 163 2.81 -0.47 -14.61
C GLN A 163 2.30 -1.83 -14.12
N ILE A 164 0.99 -2.11 -14.25
CA ILE A 164 0.42 -3.42 -13.88
C ILE A 164 0.98 -4.51 -14.78
N ARG A 165 0.92 -4.32 -16.10
CA ARG A 165 1.38 -5.34 -17.05
C ARG A 165 2.85 -5.69 -16.84
N ALA A 166 3.71 -4.69 -16.71
CA ALA A 166 5.14 -4.90 -16.52
C ALA A 166 5.49 -5.38 -15.11
N GLY A 167 4.86 -4.79 -14.08
CA GLY A 167 5.13 -5.13 -12.68
C GLY A 167 4.68 -6.54 -12.30
N LEU A 168 3.65 -7.09 -12.97
CA LEU A 168 3.10 -8.42 -12.69
C LEU A 168 3.50 -9.48 -13.73
N GLU A 169 4.47 -9.20 -14.59
CA GLU A 169 4.94 -10.16 -15.59
C GLU A 169 5.42 -11.46 -14.94
N GLY A 170 4.96 -12.61 -15.47
CA GLY A 170 5.34 -13.95 -15.00
C GLY A 170 4.78 -14.35 -13.63
N VAL A 171 3.80 -13.62 -13.10
CA VAL A 171 3.04 -13.98 -11.88
C VAL A 171 1.83 -14.83 -12.28
N THR A 172 1.43 -15.78 -11.42
CA THR A 172 0.26 -16.62 -11.72
C THR A 172 -1.04 -15.95 -11.27
N PRO A 173 -2.20 -16.32 -11.84
CA PRO A 173 -3.51 -15.81 -11.40
C PRO A 173 -3.78 -15.99 -9.89
N GLU A 174 -3.37 -17.14 -9.33
CA GLU A 174 -3.53 -17.45 -7.91
C GLU A 174 -2.68 -16.52 -7.02
N GLN A 175 -1.48 -16.21 -7.47
CA GLN A 175 -0.59 -15.26 -6.79
C GLN A 175 -1.19 -13.85 -6.82
N VAL A 176 -1.73 -13.43 -7.97
CA VAL A 176 -2.41 -12.13 -8.10
C VAL A 176 -3.63 -12.05 -7.20
N ALA A 177 -4.43 -13.11 -7.11
CA ALA A 177 -5.59 -13.18 -6.24
C ALA A 177 -5.26 -12.96 -4.76
N GLY A 178 -4.05 -13.32 -4.33
CA GLY A 178 -3.58 -13.21 -2.95
C GLY A 178 -2.88 -11.90 -2.59
N MET A 179 -2.57 -11.04 -3.57
CA MET A 179 -1.86 -9.77 -3.34
C MET A 179 -2.79 -8.58 -3.15
N VAL A 180 -2.19 -7.42 -2.98
CA VAL A 180 -2.87 -6.13 -2.91
C VAL A 180 -2.27 -5.20 -3.95
N LEU A 181 -3.11 -4.43 -4.63
CA LEU A 181 -2.69 -3.32 -5.47
C LEU A 181 -3.09 -2.01 -4.79
N ALA A 182 -2.26 -0.97 -4.90
CA ALA A 182 -2.57 0.34 -4.35
C ALA A 182 -2.50 1.39 -5.47
N TYR A 183 -3.62 2.07 -5.72
CA TYR A 183 -3.67 3.19 -6.65
C TYR A 183 -3.20 4.46 -5.96
N GLU A 184 -2.11 5.02 -6.44
CA GLU A 184 -1.54 6.27 -5.97
C GLU A 184 -1.73 7.38 -7.02
N PRO A 185 -2.74 8.28 -6.90
CA PRO A 185 -2.76 9.51 -7.69
C PRO A 185 -1.60 10.40 -7.21
N VAL A 186 -0.39 10.22 -7.80
CA VAL A 186 0.85 10.87 -7.33
C VAL A 186 0.70 12.38 -7.25
N TRP A 187 -0.07 12.98 -8.18
CA TRP A 187 -0.38 14.39 -8.23
C TRP A 187 -1.20 14.90 -7.01
N ALA A 188 -1.83 14.01 -6.25
CA ALA A 188 -2.61 14.35 -5.06
C ALA A 188 -1.85 14.08 -3.75
N ILE A 189 -0.72 13.35 -3.79
CA ILE A 189 0.02 12.97 -2.58
C ILE A 189 0.83 14.16 -2.06
N GLY A 190 0.52 14.63 -0.84
CA GLY A 190 1.25 15.72 -0.17
C GLY A 190 1.08 17.09 -0.83
N THR A 191 0.19 17.25 -1.80
CA THR A 191 0.01 18.50 -2.57
C THR A 191 -1.09 19.39 -2.03
N GLY A 192 -1.96 18.87 -1.14
CA GLY A 192 -3.21 19.51 -0.71
C GLY A 192 -4.35 19.38 -1.74
N ARG A 193 -4.11 18.73 -2.89
CA ARG A 193 -5.16 18.35 -3.83
C ARG A 193 -5.81 17.05 -3.39
N ALA A 194 -7.10 16.88 -3.63
CA ALA A 194 -7.81 15.63 -3.42
C ALA A 194 -8.14 15.00 -4.78
N CYS A 195 -8.07 13.68 -4.85
CA CYS A 195 -8.69 12.92 -5.92
C CYS A 195 -10.13 12.62 -5.48
N GLU A 196 -11.10 13.06 -6.26
CA GLU A 196 -12.51 12.81 -5.99
C GLU A 196 -12.82 11.31 -5.96
N ALA A 197 -13.72 10.88 -5.08
CA ALA A 197 -14.03 9.47 -4.89
C ALA A 197 -14.50 8.76 -6.19
N PRO A 198 -15.32 9.36 -7.06
CA PRO A 198 -15.68 8.75 -8.34
C PRO A 198 -14.49 8.52 -9.28
N GLU A 199 -13.51 9.43 -9.30
CA GLU A 199 -12.31 9.25 -10.11
C GLU A 199 -11.37 8.19 -9.52
N ALA A 200 -11.23 8.15 -8.19
CA ALA A 200 -10.49 7.09 -7.50
C ALA A 200 -11.09 5.71 -7.82
N ASP A 201 -12.41 5.59 -7.76
CA ASP A 201 -13.16 4.37 -8.11
C ASP A 201 -12.96 3.98 -9.58
N ARG A 202 -13.06 4.95 -10.49
CA ARG A 202 -12.83 4.73 -11.93
C ARG A 202 -11.47 4.09 -12.21
N VAL A 203 -10.41 4.62 -11.57
CA VAL A 203 -9.05 4.11 -11.78
C VAL A 203 -8.84 2.77 -11.06
N CYS A 204 -9.39 2.57 -9.86
CA CYS A 204 -9.40 1.25 -9.21
C CYS A 204 -10.14 0.21 -10.09
N GLY A 205 -11.25 0.58 -10.71
CA GLY A 205 -11.95 -0.24 -11.70
C GLY A 205 -11.12 -0.52 -12.95
N LEU A 206 -10.33 0.44 -13.44
CA LEU A 206 -9.36 0.22 -14.52
C LEU A 206 -8.31 -0.83 -14.13
N ILE A 207 -7.76 -0.74 -12.91
CA ILE A 207 -6.82 -1.73 -12.37
C ILE A 207 -7.46 -3.12 -12.41
N ARG A 208 -8.66 -3.26 -11.87
CA ARG A 208 -9.38 -4.54 -11.84
C ARG A 208 -9.66 -5.09 -13.23
N ARG A 209 -10.10 -4.26 -14.17
CA ARG A 209 -10.30 -4.69 -15.57
C ARG A 209 -8.98 -5.09 -16.25
N THR A 210 -7.86 -4.44 -15.92
CA THR A 210 -6.53 -4.81 -16.43
C THR A 210 -6.11 -6.18 -15.91
N ILE A 211 -6.33 -6.44 -14.60
CA ILE A 211 -6.12 -7.76 -14.00
C ILE A 211 -7.01 -8.81 -14.66
N GLN A 212 -8.29 -8.52 -14.88
CA GLN A 212 -9.22 -9.43 -15.54
C GLN A 212 -8.74 -9.86 -16.93
N LYS A 213 -8.26 -8.90 -17.72
CA LYS A 213 -7.74 -9.17 -19.07
C LYS A 213 -6.47 -10.02 -19.06
N GLN A 214 -5.61 -9.86 -18.07
CA GLN A 214 -4.29 -10.52 -18.03
C GLN A 214 -4.32 -11.84 -17.25
N PHE A 215 -5.13 -11.95 -16.20
CA PHE A 215 -5.12 -13.05 -15.23
C PHE A 215 -6.49 -13.75 -15.06
N GLY A 216 -7.51 -13.28 -15.73
CA GLY A 216 -8.84 -13.84 -15.68
C GLY A 216 -9.75 -13.32 -14.58
N GLU A 217 -11.03 -13.67 -14.67
CA GLU A 217 -12.11 -13.20 -13.80
C GLU A 217 -11.87 -13.53 -12.31
N ALA A 218 -11.41 -14.75 -12.02
CA ALA A 218 -11.22 -15.22 -10.66
C ALA A 218 -10.16 -14.39 -9.90
N ALA A 219 -9.03 -14.06 -10.57
CA ALA A 219 -8.00 -13.22 -10.00
C ALA A 219 -8.51 -11.78 -9.78
N ALA A 220 -9.21 -11.22 -10.75
CA ALA A 220 -9.79 -9.88 -10.67
C ALA A 220 -10.85 -9.75 -9.57
N ALA A 221 -11.66 -10.77 -9.37
CA ALA A 221 -12.68 -10.80 -8.31
C ALA A 221 -12.08 -10.93 -6.90
N ALA A 222 -10.90 -11.55 -6.77
CA ALA A 222 -10.27 -11.84 -5.49
C ALA A 222 -9.25 -10.77 -5.05
N VAL A 223 -8.48 -10.18 -5.99
CA VAL A 223 -7.46 -9.18 -5.68
C VAL A 223 -8.07 -7.96 -4.98
N ARG A 224 -7.40 -7.49 -3.92
CA ARG A 224 -7.81 -6.27 -3.21
C ARG A 224 -7.12 -5.05 -3.82
N ILE A 225 -7.88 -3.99 -4.00
CA ILE A 225 -7.38 -2.72 -4.54
C ILE A 225 -7.59 -1.64 -3.50
N GLN A 226 -6.51 -1.05 -3.03
CA GLN A 226 -6.50 0.06 -2.10
C GLN A 226 -6.43 1.39 -2.85
N TYR A 227 -7.05 2.42 -2.28
CA TYR A 227 -6.75 3.80 -2.63
C TYR A 227 -5.57 4.31 -1.78
N GLY A 228 -4.51 4.79 -2.43
CA GLY A 228 -3.25 5.25 -1.82
C GLY A 228 -3.02 6.75 -1.92
N GLY A 229 -4.05 7.55 -2.22
CA GLY A 229 -3.97 9.00 -2.18
C GLY A 229 -4.19 9.56 -0.77
N SER A 230 -4.62 10.83 -0.69
CA SER A 230 -4.90 11.49 0.58
C SER A 230 -6.17 10.94 1.23
N VAL A 231 -6.01 10.05 2.21
CA VAL A 231 -7.10 9.51 3.03
C VAL A 231 -7.06 10.16 4.41
N THR A 232 -8.20 10.66 4.85
CA THR A 232 -8.43 11.29 6.14
C THR A 232 -9.64 10.68 6.83
N ASP A 233 -9.81 10.94 8.10
CA ASP A 233 -11.00 10.58 8.87
C ASP A 233 -12.29 11.16 8.28
N SER A 234 -12.22 12.35 7.63
CA SER A 234 -13.39 13.03 7.04
C SER A 234 -13.81 12.48 5.67
N ASN A 235 -12.88 11.93 4.86
CA ASN A 235 -13.21 11.43 3.52
C ASN A 235 -13.20 9.89 3.40
N ALA A 236 -12.77 9.20 4.47
CA ALA A 236 -12.62 7.74 4.44
C ALA A 236 -13.92 7.01 4.11
N HIS A 237 -15.05 7.46 4.69
CA HIS A 237 -16.34 6.80 4.43
C HIS A 237 -16.74 6.91 2.96
N GLU A 238 -16.63 8.08 2.35
CA GLU A 238 -16.97 8.30 0.94
C GLU A 238 -16.10 7.45 0.00
N LEU A 239 -14.77 7.45 0.23
CA LEU A 239 -13.82 6.66 -0.56
C LEU A 239 -14.05 5.16 -0.42
N LEU A 240 -14.18 4.66 0.83
CA LEU A 240 -14.31 3.23 1.10
C LEU A 240 -15.70 2.66 0.76
N SER A 241 -16.69 3.52 0.51
CA SER A 241 -18.01 3.12 0.01
C SER A 241 -18.02 2.87 -1.50
N GLN A 242 -16.95 3.21 -2.21
CA GLN A 242 -16.87 2.99 -3.65
C GLN A 242 -16.70 1.50 -3.98
N PRO A 243 -17.37 0.99 -5.02
CA PRO A 243 -17.44 -0.46 -5.31
C PRO A 243 -16.10 -1.10 -5.70
N GLU A 244 -15.17 -0.33 -6.26
CA GLU A 244 -13.88 -0.83 -6.72
C GLU A 244 -12.74 -0.60 -5.71
N ILE A 245 -13.03 0.08 -4.59
CA ILE A 245 -12.04 0.39 -3.54
C ILE A 245 -12.20 -0.60 -2.38
N ASP A 246 -11.22 -1.50 -2.21
CA ASP A 246 -11.22 -2.54 -1.18
C ASP A 246 -10.45 -2.14 0.08
N GLY A 247 -10.10 -0.87 0.23
CA GLY A 247 -9.35 -0.39 1.39
C GLY A 247 -8.51 0.82 1.10
N ALA A 248 -7.56 1.10 1.99
CA ALA A 248 -6.70 2.27 1.88
C ALA A 248 -5.25 2.00 2.29
N LEU A 249 -4.32 2.59 1.55
CA LEU A 249 -2.92 2.72 1.96
C LEU A 249 -2.74 4.15 2.50
N VAL A 250 -2.76 4.29 3.82
CA VAL A 250 -2.88 5.57 4.53
C VAL A 250 -1.50 6.09 4.91
N GLY A 251 -1.17 7.31 4.48
CA GLY A 251 0.06 8.01 4.88
C GLY A 251 -0.08 8.74 6.21
N GLY A 252 0.02 10.08 6.19
CA GLY A 252 0.10 10.92 7.39
C GLY A 252 -0.97 10.70 8.46
N ALA A 253 -2.22 10.38 8.08
CA ALA A 253 -3.26 10.07 9.05
C ALA A 253 -2.98 8.78 9.85
N SER A 254 -2.11 7.89 9.38
CA SER A 254 -1.71 6.68 10.11
C SER A 254 -0.68 6.92 11.21
N LEU A 255 -0.14 8.14 11.29
CA LEU A 255 0.76 8.59 12.37
C LEU A 255 0.01 9.17 13.58
N ASP A 256 -1.30 9.16 13.55
CA ASP A 256 -2.19 9.53 14.67
C ASP A 256 -3.15 8.37 14.94
N ALA A 257 -3.03 7.77 16.11
CA ALA A 257 -3.80 6.58 16.48
C ALA A 257 -5.31 6.81 16.46
N ALA A 258 -5.79 8.03 16.83
CA ALA A 258 -7.20 8.36 16.81
C ALA A 258 -7.71 8.47 15.36
N ARG A 259 -7.04 9.24 14.51
CA ARG A 259 -7.41 9.42 13.10
C ARG A 259 -7.36 8.10 12.34
N PHE A 260 -6.29 7.31 12.54
CA PHE A 260 -6.15 6.02 11.87
C PHE A 260 -7.24 5.03 12.31
N SER A 261 -7.56 4.99 13.61
CA SER A 261 -8.66 4.15 14.11
C SER A 261 -10.01 4.54 13.53
N HIS A 262 -10.30 5.83 13.31
CA HIS A 262 -11.54 6.28 12.65
C HIS A 262 -11.65 5.75 11.22
N ILE A 263 -10.55 5.75 10.45
CA ILE A 263 -10.51 5.20 9.09
C ILE A 263 -10.79 3.69 9.13
N ILE A 264 -10.19 2.95 10.07
CA ILE A 264 -10.41 1.51 10.26
C ILE A 264 -11.88 1.23 10.64
N HIS A 265 -12.45 2.03 11.55
CA HIS A 265 -13.86 1.90 11.93
C HIS A 265 -14.80 2.15 10.74
N ALA A 266 -14.55 3.18 9.91
CA ALA A 266 -15.33 3.43 8.71
C ALA A 266 -15.35 2.20 7.78
N ALA A 267 -14.18 1.59 7.53
CA ALA A 267 -14.06 0.37 6.74
C ALA A 267 -14.88 -0.79 7.34
N SER A 268 -14.88 -0.96 8.66
CA SER A 268 -15.65 -2.01 9.36
C SER A 268 -17.15 -1.79 9.24
N VAL A 269 -17.63 -0.56 9.33
CA VAL A 269 -19.06 -0.22 9.17
C VAL A 269 -19.52 -0.57 7.76
N ILE A 270 -18.82 -0.10 6.74
CA ILE A 270 -19.12 -0.37 5.33
C ILE A 270 -19.13 -1.88 5.05
N ALA A 271 -18.15 -2.62 5.56
CA ALA A 271 -18.08 -4.08 5.38
C ALA A 271 -19.26 -4.84 6.02
N ARG A 272 -19.90 -4.26 7.03
CA ARG A 272 -21.11 -4.82 7.66
C ARG A 272 -22.37 -4.50 6.85
N GLU A 273 -22.44 -3.32 6.27
CA GLU A 273 -23.57 -2.84 5.47
C GLU A 273 -23.69 -3.61 4.16
N LEU A 274 -22.57 -3.77 3.43
CA LEU A 274 -22.51 -4.52 2.17
C LEU A 274 -22.91 -6.02 2.29
N ARG A 275 -22.95 -6.57 3.51
CA ARG A 275 -23.39 -7.97 3.74
C ARG A 275 -24.84 -8.11 4.17
N LYS A 276 -25.55 -7.01 4.36
CA LYS A 276 -26.98 -7.02 4.74
C LYS A 276 -27.91 -6.89 3.53
N GLY A 277 -27.39 -6.48 2.39
CA GLY A 277 -28.06 -6.45 1.09
C GLY A 277 -27.66 -7.64 0.23
#